data_7eb27009650059158befedf4cf3710e7
#
_entry.id   7eb27009650059158befedf4cf3710e7
#
_cell.length_a   1.000
_cell.length_b   1.000
_cell.length_c   1.000
_cell.angle_alpha   90.00
_cell.angle_beta   90.00
_cell.angle_gamma   90.00
#
_symmetry.space_group_name_H-M   'P 1'
#
loop_
_entity.id
_entity.type
_entity.pdbx_description
1 polymer ?
#
loop_
_entity_poly.entity_id
_entity_poly.type
_entity_poly.pdbx_seq_one_letter_code
_entity_poly.pdbx_strand_id
1 'polypeptide(L)'
;MHSINYGTKELFFELKQSERKSLSIEVYPDNSIKVLAPIKSNLAEIKKVVLKKSRWIIKQQNYFEQFLPKTPEREYVSGETHYYLGKGYLLKIRPGAENSVKLKGGCFNVTYHGENSQEITKNLLAKWYYQHAEKKFYALADAVFQKFRKFEIEQPNLEIRRMAKRWGSCQKNGKIIINPEIVKAPTKCIEYVIIHEMCHLVQFNHNKKFYNLLSQKMPNWERWKNRLEQNLS
;
A
#
# COMPACT_ATOMS: atom_id res chain seq x y z
N MET A 1 -14.62 -15.16 19.84
CA MET A 1 -14.16 -15.73 18.57
C MET A 1 -15.22 -16.69 18.07
N HIS A 2 -15.55 -16.67 16.78
CA HIS A 2 -16.58 -17.53 16.19
C HIS A 2 -15.99 -18.33 15.05
N SER A 3 -16.62 -19.45 14.66
CA SER A 3 -16.16 -20.26 13.53
C SER A 3 -17.31 -20.70 12.63
N ILE A 4 -16.95 -21.06 11.41
CA ILE A 4 -17.79 -21.73 10.42
C ILE A 4 -16.98 -22.81 9.71
N ASN A 5 -17.63 -23.89 9.30
CA ASN A 5 -17.02 -24.93 8.47
C ASN A 5 -17.30 -24.68 6.99
N TYR A 6 -16.27 -24.74 6.16
CA TYR A 6 -16.36 -24.68 4.71
C TYR A 6 -15.54 -25.81 4.07
N GLY A 7 -16.21 -26.87 3.65
CA GLY A 7 -15.58 -28.13 3.26
C GLY A 7 -14.79 -28.73 4.43
N THR A 8 -13.51 -28.99 4.22
CA THR A 8 -12.58 -29.51 5.23
C THR A 8 -11.90 -28.40 6.06
N LYS A 9 -12.15 -27.13 5.76
CA LYS A 9 -11.53 -25.98 6.47
C LYS A 9 -12.50 -25.37 7.47
N GLU A 10 -12.01 -25.11 8.68
CA GLU A 10 -12.69 -24.29 9.67
C GLU A 10 -12.14 -22.86 9.59
N LEU A 11 -13.04 -21.89 9.42
CA LEU A 11 -12.69 -20.46 9.33
C LEU A 11 -13.08 -19.78 10.63
N PHE A 12 -12.08 -19.28 11.36
CA PHE A 12 -12.28 -18.53 12.59
C PHE A 12 -12.38 -17.04 12.29
N PHE A 13 -13.29 -16.34 12.96
CA PHE A 13 -13.43 -14.88 12.80
C PHE A 13 -13.76 -14.17 14.11
N GLU A 14 -13.26 -12.96 14.23
CA GLU A 14 -13.64 -12.01 15.27
C GLU A 14 -14.88 -11.24 14.82
N LEU A 15 -15.91 -11.17 15.67
CA LEU A 15 -17.11 -10.39 15.41
C LEU A 15 -17.09 -9.11 16.25
N LYS A 16 -17.23 -7.97 15.58
CA LYS A 16 -17.47 -6.67 16.21
C LYS A 16 -18.78 -6.09 15.70
N GLN A 17 -19.70 -5.83 16.61
CA GLN A 17 -20.97 -5.16 16.30
C GLN A 17 -20.87 -3.67 16.62
N SER A 18 -21.45 -2.83 15.77
CA SER A 18 -21.46 -1.36 15.91
C SER A 18 -22.67 -0.76 15.21
N GLU A 19 -22.91 0.54 15.42
CA GLU A 19 -23.95 1.30 14.71
C GLU A 19 -23.58 1.49 13.24
N ARG A 20 -23.91 0.51 12.42
CA ARG A 20 -23.69 0.49 10.97
C ARG A 20 -24.87 -0.14 10.25
N LYS A 21 -25.02 0.19 8.97
CA LYS A 21 -26.14 -0.27 8.13
C LYS A 21 -25.85 -1.59 7.39
N SER A 22 -24.60 -1.98 7.25
CA SER A 22 -24.21 -3.14 6.44
C SER A 22 -23.12 -3.98 7.12
N LEU A 23 -23.07 -5.27 6.80
CA LEU A 23 -22.03 -6.20 7.22
C LEU A 23 -20.80 -6.04 6.29
N SER A 24 -19.61 -6.03 6.86
CA SER A 24 -18.35 -6.19 6.10
C SER A 24 -17.49 -7.30 6.68
N ILE A 25 -16.74 -7.94 5.80
CA ILE A 25 -15.74 -8.96 6.15
C ILE A 25 -14.39 -8.42 5.73
N GLU A 26 -13.46 -8.39 6.66
CA GLU A 26 -12.08 -7.97 6.45
C GLU A 26 -11.17 -9.17 6.68
N VAL A 27 -10.28 -9.45 5.74
CA VAL A 27 -9.23 -10.47 5.87
C VAL A 27 -7.90 -9.72 5.97
N TYR A 28 -7.11 -10.04 6.98
CA TYR A 28 -5.85 -9.37 7.27
C TYR A 28 -4.65 -10.21 6.81
N PRO A 29 -3.48 -9.58 6.63
CA PRO A 29 -2.26 -10.27 6.21
C PRO A 29 -1.71 -11.33 7.19
N ASP A 30 -2.19 -11.35 8.43
CA ASP A 30 -1.92 -12.40 9.43
C ASP A 30 -2.93 -13.55 9.36
N ASN A 31 -3.71 -13.61 8.28
CA ASN A 31 -4.81 -14.55 8.04
C ASN A 31 -6.00 -14.43 9.01
N SER A 32 -6.00 -13.43 9.90
CA SER A 32 -7.15 -13.15 10.76
C SER A 32 -8.33 -12.60 9.95
N ILE A 33 -9.54 -12.96 10.39
CA ILE A 33 -10.78 -12.53 9.77
C ILE A 33 -11.56 -11.70 10.78
N LYS A 34 -11.92 -10.47 10.42
CA LYS A 34 -12.82 -9.62 11.21
C LYS A 34 -14.12 -9.38 10.46
N VAL A 35 -15.21 -9.60 11.18
CA VAL A 35 -16.56 -9.36 10.70
C VAL A 35 -17.13 -8.18 11.47
N LEU A 36 -17.45 -7.11 10.76
CA LEU A 36 -18.12 -5.95 11.33
C LEU A 36 -19.59 -6.01 10.94
N ALA A 37 -20.50 -6.04 11.91
CA ALA A 37 -21.93 -6.19 11.67
C ALA A 37 -22.74 -5.13 12.41
N PRO A 38 -24.00 -4.81 11.96
CA PRO A 38 -24.94 -4.01 12.72
C PRO A 38 -25.26 -4.66 14.09
N ILE A 39 -25.49 -3.83 15.11
CA ILE A 39 -25.80 -4.31 16.49
C ILE A 39 -27.00 -5.28 16.50
N LYS A 40 -28.00 -5.04 15.64
CA LYS A 40 -29.22 -5.86 15.56
C LYS A 40 -29.08 -7.15 14.74
N SER A 41 -27.90 -7.46 14.20
CA SER A 41 -27.71 -8.64 13.35
C SER A 41 -27.63 -9.92 14.20
N ASN A 42 -28.36 -10.95 13.81
CA ASN A 42 -28.30 -12.26 14.44
C ASN A 42 -27.02 -13.00 14.02
N LEU A 43 -26.37 -13.68 14.97
CA LEU A 43 -25.15 -14.46 14.72
C LEU A 43 -25.35 -15.54 13.64
N ALA A 44 -26.52 -16.17 13.56
CA ALA A 44 -26.81 -17.17 12.54
C ALA A 44 -26.83 -16.56 11.12
N GLU A 45 -27.37 -15.35 10.96
CA GLU A 45 -27.35 -14.62 9.69
C GLU A 45 -25.95 -14.19 9.32
N ILE A 46 -25.16 -13.70 10.29
CA ILE A 46 -23.76 -13.34 10.09
C ILE A 46 -22.98 -14.57 9.60
N LYS A 47 -23.12 -15.73 10.25
CA LYS A 47 -22.46 -16.98 9.84
C LYS A 47 -22.86 -17.40 8.42
N LYS A 48 -24.14 -17.26 8.03
CA LYS A 48 -24.58 -17.51 6.64
C LYS A 48 -23.87 -16.60 5.61
N VAL A 49 -23.71 -15.32 5.93
CA VAL A 49 -22.99 -14.37 5.05
C VAL A 49 -21.51 -14.72 4.95
N VAL A 50 -20.87 -15.05 6.07
CA VAL A 50 -19.46 -15.48 6.10
C VAL A 50 -19.28 -16.76 5.28
N LEU A 51 -20.19 -17.74 5.44
CA LEU A 51 -20.18 -18.98 4.66
C LEU A 51 -20.32 -18.71 3.15
N LYS A 52 -21.24 -17.84 2.74
CA LYS A 52 -21.40 -17.43 1.34
C LYS A 52 -20.13 -16.78 0.75
N LYS A 53 -19.32 -16.14 1.61
CA LYS A 53 -18.07 -15.47 1.21
C LYS A 53 -16.81 -16.30 1.46
N SER A 54 -16.92 -17.54 1.95
CA SER A 54 -15.77 -18.38 2.33
C SER A 54 -14.77 -18.60 1.19
N ARG A 55 -15.24 -18.81 -0.05
CA ARG A 55 -14.35 -18.93 -1.22
C ARG A 55 -13.50 -17.68 -1.43
N TRP A 56 -14.10 -16.49 -1.26
CA TRP A 56 -13.39 -15.23 -1.35
C TRP A 56 -12.41 -15.04 -0.19
N ILE A 57 -12.83 -15.39 1.05
CA ILE A 57 -11.98 -15.31 2.25
C ILE A 57 -10.73 -16.16 2.06
N ILE A 58 -10.87 -17.43 1.68
CA ILE A 58 -9.75 -18.36 1.43
C ILE A 58 -8.84 -17.82 0.32
N LYS A 59 -9.43 -17.27 -0.76
CA LYS A 59 -8.63 -16.62 -1.81
C LYS A 59 -7.79 -15.46 -1.29
N GLN A 60 -8.32 -14.66 -0.35
CA GLN A 60 -7.58 -13.57 0.27
C GLN A 60 -6.49 -14.09 1.23
N GLN A 61 -6.77 -15.11 2.02
CA GLN A 61 -5.77 -15.74 2.90
C GLN A 61 -4.61 -16.31 2.09
N ASN A 62 -4.89 -17.15 1.08
CA ASN A 62 -3.87 -17.69 0.17
C ASN A 62 -3.08 -16.58 -0.56
N TYR A 63 -3.74 -15.46 -0.85
CA TYR A 63 -3.07 -14.30 -1.42
C TYR A 63 -2.08 -13.67 -0.44
N PHE A 64 -2.44 -13.52 0.84
CA PHE A 64 -1.54 -12.99 1.86
C PHE A 64 -0.42 -13.96 2.25
N GLU A 65 -0.68 -15.27 2.22
CA GLU A 65 0.34 -16.30 2.48
C GLU A 65 1.54 -16.23 1.52
N GLN A 66 1.34 -15.75 0.29
CA GLN A 66 2.42 -15.55 -0.69
C GLN A 66 3.45 -14.48 -0.25
N PHE A 67 3.10 -13.66 0.74
CA PHE A 67 3.93 -12.55 1.22
C PHE A 67 4.53 -12.83 2.61
N LEU A 68 4.44 -14.05 3.09
CA LEU A 68 5.09 -14.48 4.33
C LEU A 68 6.53 -14.98 4.06
N PRO A 69 7.48 -14.78 4.98
CA PRO A 69 7.35 -14.04 6.23
C PRO A 69 7.31 -12.53 6.03
N LYS A 70 6.54 -11.82 6.87
CA LYS A 70 6.51 -10.36 6.87
C LYS A 70 7.89 -9.80 7.15
N THR A 71 8.23 -8.70 6.48
CA THR A 71 9.44 -7.94 6.81
C THR A 71 9.35 -7.49 8.28
N PRO A 72 10.33 -7.82 9.14
CA PRO A 72 10.32 -7.37 10.53
C PRO A 72 10.28 -5.84 10.61
N GLU A 73 9.74 -5.32 11.72
CA GLU A 73 9.74 -3.89 11.96
C GLU A 73 11.17 -3.35 11.98
N ARG A 74 11.34 -2.15 11.44
CA ARG A 74 12.63 -1.49 11.35
C ARG A 74 13.08 -0.95 12.70
N GLU A 75 14.30 -1.27 13.08
CA GLU A 75 14.91 -0.79 14.32
C GLU A 75 15.68 0.52 14.15
N TYR A 76 15.93 0.94 12.90
CA TYR A 76 16.65 2.17 12.55
C TYR A 76 18.06 2.24 13.17
N VAL A 77 18.77 1.12 13.11
CA VAL A 77 20.16 0.96 13.60
C VAL A 77 21.17 0.86 12.45
N SER A 78 22.42 1.18 12.70
CA SER A 78 23.49 1.05 11.70
C SER A 78 23.64 -0.40 11.25
N GLY A 79 23.77 -0.61 9.92
CA GLY A 79 23.84 -1.93 9.30
C GLY A 79 22.49 -2.45 8.79
N GLU A 80 21.36 -1.82 9.18
CA GLU A 80 20.05 -2.20 8.68
C GLU A 80 19.89 -1.81 7.20
N THR A 81 19.22 -2.66 6.41
CA THR A 81 18.95 -2.39 4.99
C THR A 81 17.66 -1.62 4.82
N HIS A 82 17.71 -0.45 4.19
CA HIS A 82 16.56 0.37 3.81
C HIS A 82 16.43 0.43 2.29
N TYR A 83 15.20 0.35 1.79
CA TYR A 83 14.92 0.33 0.35
C TYR A 83 14.61 1.72 -0.20
N TYR A 84 15.09 2.00 -1.41
CA TYR A 84 14.71 3.17 -2.21
C TYR A 84 14.70 2.79 -3.69
N LEU A 85 13.59 3.05 -4.37
CA LEU A 85 13.33 2.70 -5.77
C LEU A 85 13.65 1.22 -6.09
N GLY A 86 13.35 0.33 -5.13
CA GLY A 86 13.53 -1.13 -5.25
C GLY A 86 14.95 -1.64 -5.00
N LYS A 87 15.88 -0.77 -4.63
CA LYS A 87 17.26 -1.15 -4.27
C LYS A 87 17.45 -1.02 -2.76
N GLY A 88 18.16 -1.99 -2.17
CA GLY A 88 18.56 -1.96 -0.76
C GLY A 88 19.84 -1.15 -0.55
N TYR A 89 19.86 -0.36 0.52
CA TYR A 89 20.97 0.48 0.94
C TYR A 89 21.21 0.30 2.43
N LEU A 90 22.45 0.17 2.85
CA LEU A 90 22.80 0.04 4.26
C LEU A 90 22.66 1.39 4.97
N LEU A 91 22.09 1.36 6.17
CA LEU A 91 22.00 2.52 7.05
C LEU A 91 23.33 2.71 7.79
N LYS A 92 23.88 3.91 7.74
CA LYS A 92 25.04 4.35 8.53
C LYS A 92 24.66 5.59 9.33
N ILE A 93 24.76 5.49 10.65
CA ILE A 93 24.38 6.54 11.58
C ILE A 93 25.65 7.05 12.27
N ARG A 94 25.86 8.37 12.30
CA ARG A 94 27.02 9.00 12.91
C ARG A 94 26.66 10.34 13.56
N PRO A 95 27.38 10.76 14.60
CA PRO A 95 27.28 12.13 15.09
C PRO A 95 27.77 13.11 14.03
N GLY A 96 27.23 14.31 14.04
CA GLY A 96 27.61 15.41 13.13
C GLY A 96 27.16 16.76 13.64
N ALA A 97 27.56 17.83 12.96
CA ALA A 97 27.22 19.20 13.34
C ALA A 97 25.72 19.50 13.15
N GLU A 98 25.06 18.78 12.25
CA GLU A 98 23.64 18.98 11.93
C GLU A 98 22.94 17.68 11.54
N ASN A 99 21.62 17.68 11.66
CA ASN A 99 20.77 16.56 11.26
C ASN A 99 20.66 16.47 9.73
N SER A 100 21.13 15.40 9.13
CA SER A 100 21.02 15.21 7.67
C SER A 100 20.89 13.76 7.26
N VAL A 101 20.33 13.52 6.06
CA VAL A 101 20.30 12.21 5.40
C VAL A 101 20.82 12.37 3.99
N LYS A 102 21.84 11.61 3.63
CA LYS A 102 22.42 11.59 2.29
C LYS A 102 22.53 10.14 1.78
N LEU A 103 21.99 9.88 0.60
CA LEU A 103 22.18 8.61 -0.09
C LEU A 103 23.43 8.71 -0.95
N LYS A 104 24.54 8.09 -0.52
CA LYS A 104 25.84 8.11 -1.21
C LYS A 104 26.62 6.84 -0.95
N GLY A 105 27.32 6.33 -1.96
CA GLY A 105 28.18 5.15 -1.82
C GLY A 105 27.44 3.89 -1.39
N GLY A 106 26.23 3.66 -1.89
CA GLY A 106 25.42 2.49 -1.53
C GLY A 106 24.84 2.50 -0.11
N CYS A 107 24.88 3.65 0.58
CA CYS A 107 24.44 3.78 1.96
C CYS A 107 23.55 5.00 2.16
N PHE A 108 22.58 4.86 3.07
CA PHE A 108 21.94 5.98 3.74
C PHE A 108 22.85 6.48 4.86
N ASN A 109 23.51 7.59 4.65
CA ASN A 109 24.33 8.23 5.67
C ASN A 109 23.45 9.23 6.43
N VAL A 110 23.12 8.88 7.68
CA VAL A 110 22.36 9.72 8.60
C VAL A 110 23.35 10.36 9.57
N THR A 111 23.33 11.68 9.64
CA THR A 111 24.02 12.42 10.70
C THR A 111 23.01 13.02 11.66
N TYR A 112 23.33 12.98 12.94
CA TYR A 112 22.50 13.55 14.00
C TYR A 112 23.33 14.50 14.86
N HIS A 113 22.69 15.56 15.36
CA HIS A 113 23.26 16.49 16.30
C HIS A 113 22.66 16.23 17.70
N GLY A 114 23.49 16.22 18.73
CA GLY A 114 23.08 15.90 20.10
C GLY A 114 23.03 14.40 20.37
N GLU A 115 22.07 13.97 21.20
CA GLU A 115 21.88 12.56 21.54
C GLU A 115 21.22 11.78 20.39
N ASN A 116 21.74 10.57 20.13
CA ASN A 116 21.13 9.68 19.15
C ASN A 116 19.92 8.96 19.76
N SER A 117 18.82 8.92 19.00
CA SER A 117 17.72 7.99 19.27
C SER A 117 17.24 7.34 17.96
N GLN A 118 16.69 6.13 18.08
CA GLN A 118 16.03 5.46 16.95
C GLN A 118 14.93 6.32 16.34
N GLU A 119 14.22 7.09 17.19
CA GLU A 119 13.15 7.97 16.75
C GLU A 119 13.67 9.16 15.92
N ILE A 120 14.80 9.76 16.29
CA ILE A 120 15.44 10.81 15.49
C ILE A 120 15.82 10.26 14.12
N THR A 121 16.46 9.11 14.05
CA THR A 121 16.83 8.47 12.79
C THR A 121 15.61 8.13 11.93
N LYS A 122 14.56 7.58 12.55
CA LYS A 122 13.26 7.29 11.89
C LYS A 122 12.65 8.54 11.28
N ASN A 123 12.60 9.64 12.03
CA ASN A 123 12.01 10.90 11.58
C ASN A 123 12.83 11.55 10.46
N LEU A 124 14.15 11.51 10.54
CA LEU A 124 15.04 12.02 9.48
C LEU A 124 14.87 11.23 8.19
N LEU A 125 14.85 9.90 8.25
CA LEU A 125 14.59 9.06 7.10
C LEU A 125 13.18 9.26 6.53
N ALA A 126 12.16 9.39 7.38
CA ALA A 126 10.79 9.64 6.94
C ALA A 126 10.68 10.95 6.16
N LYS A 127 11.32 12.02 6.65
CA LYS A 127 11.39 13.33 5.95
C LYS A 127 12.12 13.20 4.61
N TRP A 128 13.25 12.49 4.59
CA TRP A 128 14.01 12.26 3.35
C TRP A 128 13.17 11.48 2.32
N TYR A 129 12.51 10.39 2.74
CA TYR A 129 11.65 9.61 1.87
C TYR A 129 10.49 10.45 1.31
N TYR A 130 9.86 11.25 2.15
CA TYR A 130 8.76 12.11 1.70
C TYR A 130 9.21 13.10 0.61
N GLN A 131 10.32 13.81 0.82
CA GLN A 131 10.85 14.76 -0.15
C GLN A 131 11.26 14.11 -1.48
N HIS A 132 11.82 12.89 -1.42
CA HIS A 132 12.22 12.15 -2.61
C HIS A 132 11.04 11.47 -3.31
N ALA A 133 10.03 11.05 -2.57
CA ALA A 133 8.76 10.59 -3.10
C ALA A 133 8.07 11.71 -3.88
N GLU A 134 7.97 12.89 -3.31
CA GLU A 134 7.34 14.05 -3.93
C GLU A 134 7.96 14.36 -5.30
N LYS A 135 9.26 14.58 -5.36
CA LYS A 135 9.98 14.83 -6.62
C LYS A 135 9.77 13.71 -7.65
N LYS A 136 9.89 12.45 -7.20
CA LYS A 136 9.78 11.30 -8.09
C LYS A 136 8.38 11.09 -8.62
N PHE A 137 7.36 11.30 -7.78
CA PHE A 137 5.97 11.02 -8.15
C PHE A 137 5.42 12.10 -9.06
N TYR A 138 5.73 13.37 -8.86
CA TYR A 138 5.36 14.43 -9.80
C TYR A 138 5.95 14.18 -11.18
N ALA A 139 7.24 13.90 -11.27
CA ALA A 139 7.89 13.61 -12.56
C ALA A 139 7.29 12.37 -13.27
N LEU A 140 6.94 11.31 -12.51
CA LEU A 140 6.29 10.13 -13.07
C LEU A 140 4.84 10.41 -13.45
N ALA A 141 4.10 11.19 -12.65
CA ALA A 141 2.71 11.53 -12.93
C ALA A 141 2.59 12.34 -14.23
N ASP A 142 3.47 13.31 -14.44
CA ASP A 142 3.52 14.08 -15.69
C ASP A 142 3.80 13.19 -16.90
N ALA A 143 4.77 12.29 -16.81
CA ALA A 143 5.10 11.35 -17.87
C ALA A 143 3.94 10.37 -18.16
N VAL A 144 3.24 9.90 -17.11
CA VAL A 144 2.08 9.02 -17.24
C VAL A 144 0.89 9.78 -17.81
N PHE A 145 0.65 11.02 -17.40
CA PHE A 145 -0.46 11.83 -17.88
C PHE A 145 -0.43 12.02 -19.40
N GLN A 146 0.77 12.13 -20.01
CA GLN A 146 0.91 12.19 -21.47
C GLN A 146 0.28 10.97 -22.17
N LYS A 147 0.27 9.79 -21.53
CA LYS A 147 -0.36 8.58 -22.08
C LYS A 147 -1.90 8.66 -22.08
N PHE A 148 -2.48 9.62 -21.36
CA PHE A 148 -3.93 9.79 -21.20
C PHE A 148 -4.50 10.97 -21.99
N ARG A 149 -3.69 11.77 -22.68
CA ARG A 149 -4.12 12.98 -23.42
C ARG A 149 -5.34 12.74 -24.34
N LYS A 150 -5.44 11.58 -24.96
CA LYS A 150 -6.56 11.24 -25.87
C LYS A 150 -7.92 11.13 -25.18
N PHE A 151 -7.97 11.13 -23.86
CA PHE A 151 -9.21 11.03 -23.09
C PHE A 151 -9.78 12.40 -22.69
N GLU A 152 -9.12 13.48 -23.07
CA GLU A 152 -9.55 14.88 -22.77
C GLU A 152 -9.81 15.11 -21.28
N ILE A 153 -9.10 14.40 -20.41
CA ILE A 153 -9.16 14.59 -18.96
C ILE A 153 -8.25 15.75 -18.55
N GLU A 154 -8.67 16.51 -17.56
CA GLU A 154 -7.85 17.52 -16.93
C GLU A 154 -6.64 16.90 -16.23
N GLN A 155 -5.54 17.66 -16.16
CA GLN A 155 -4.36 17.21 -15.40
C GLN A 155 -4.74 17.08 -13.91
N PRO A 156 -4.58 15.88 -13.32
CA PRO A 156 -5.02 15.66 -11.95
C PRO A 156 -4.16 16.44 -10.95
N ASN A 157 -4.81 16.95 -9.92
CA ASN A 157 -4.10 17.46 -8.75
C ASN A 157 -3.52 16.26 -7.97
N LEU A 158 -2.19 16.15 -7.91
CA LEU A 158 -1.49 15.11 -7.18
C LEU A 158 -1.18 15.57 -5.76
N GLU A 159 -1.60 14.78 -4.77
CA GLU A 159 -1.26 14.95 -3.37
C GLU A 159 -0.43 13.76 -2.88
N ILE A 160 0.64 14.04 -2.15
CA ILE A 160 1.44 13.02 -1.48
C ILE A 160 1.00 12.96 -0.02
N ARG A 161 0.40 11.84 0.39
CA ARG A 161 -0.12 11.69 1.75
C ARG A 161 -0.05 10.23 2.21
N ARG A 162 0.41 10.04 3.45
CA ARG A 162 0.45 8.73 4.07
C ARG A 162 -0.95 8.17 4.29
N MET A 163 -1.17 6.93 3.87
CA MET A 163 -2.43 6.21 4.01
C MET A 163 -2.18 4.83 4.63
N ALA A 164 -3.00 4.46 5.62
CA ALA A 164 -2.79 3.21 6.38
C ALA A 164 -3.10 1.93 5.58
N LYS A 165 -4.00 2.00 4.59
CA LYS A 165 -4.54 0.81 3.90
C LYS A 165 -4.47 0.87 2.37
N ARG A 166 -3.82 1.88 1.78
CA ARG A 166 -3.83 2.10 0.33
C ARG A 166 -2.51 2.68 -0.15
N TRP A 167 -2.14 2.31 -1.36
CA TRP A 167 -0.98 2.88 -2.05
C TRP A 167 -1.32 4.11 -2.88
N GLY A 168 -2.57 4.18 -3.36
CA GLY A 168 -3.12 5.31 -4.09
C GLY A 168 -4.61 5.47 -3.86
N SER A 169 -5.19 6.59 -4.28
CA SER A 169 -6.62 6.84 -4.30
C SER A 169 -6.95 7.97 -5.26
N CYS A 170 -7.93 7.75 -6.14
CA CYS A 170 -8.50 8.78 -6.97
C CYS A 170 -9.85 9.23 -6.40
N GLN A 171 -10.02 10.52 -6.18
CA GLN A 171 -11.25 11.12 -5.70
C GLN A 171 -12.17 11.51 -6.88
N LYS A 172 -13.47 11.65 -6.61
CA LYS A 172 -14.46 12.04 -7.63
C LYS A 172 -14.19 13.40 -8.30
N ASN A 173 -13.52 14.30 -7.58
CA ASN A 173 -13.10 15.62 -8.09
C ASN A 173 -11.83 15.59 -8.92
N GLY A 174 -11.32 14.42 -9.31
CA GLY A 174 -10.10 14.28 -10.10
C GLY A 174 -8.80 14.36 -9.32
N LYS A 175 -8.85 14.52 -7.98
CA LYS A 175 -7.64 14.55 -7.15
C LYS A 175 -7.09 13.14 -6.95
N ILE A 176 -5.80 12.96 -7.22
CA ILE A 176 -5.06 11.71 -6.99
C ILE A 176 -4.19 11.85 -5.76
N ILE A 177 -4.30 10.89 -4.85
CA ILE A 177 -3.48 10.81 -3.63
C ILE A 177 -2.58 9.61 -3.75
N ILE A 178 -1.26 9.78 -3.52
CA ILE A 178 -0.27 8.69 -3.56
C ILE A 178 0.44 8.59 -2.20
N ASN A 179 0.58 7.36 -1.72
CA ASN A 179 1.26 7.08 -0.46
C ASN A 179 2.79 7.17 -0.64
N PRO A 180 3.51 8.03 0.10
CA PRO A 180 4.96 8.18 -0.03
C PRO A 180 5.73 6.88 0.24
N GLU A 181 5.19 5.94 1.00
CA GLU A 181 5.85 4.66 1.31
C GLU A 181 6.21 3.86 0.05
N ILE A 182 5.46 4.01 -1.06
CA ILE A 182 5.75 3.29 -2.30
C ILE A 182 7.06 3.73 -2.98
N VAL A 183 7.69 4.82 -2.53
CA VAL A 183 9.01 5.23 -3.03
C VAL A 183 10.10 4.18 -2.72
N LYS A 184 9.85 3.30 -1.75
CA LYS A 184 10.72 2.18 -1.41
C LYS A 184 10.67 1.05 -2.46
N ALA A 185 9.55 0.92 -3.17
CA ALA A 185 9.34 -0.07 -4.22
C ALA A 185 10.04 0.30 -5.55
N PRO A 186 10.25 -0.66 -6.46
CA PRO A 186 10.76 -0.38 -7.80
C PRO A 186 9.95 0.70 -8.54
N THR A 187 10.62 1.52 -9.34
CA THR A 187 9.98 2.63 -10.09
C THR A 187 8.76 2.16 -10.90
N LYS A 188 8.81 0.94 -11.46
CA LYS A 188 7.67 0.39 -12.21
C LYS A 188 6.44 0.09 -11.34
N CYS A 189 6.64 -0.21 -10.05
CA CYS A 189 5.54 -0.36 -9.11
C CYS A 189 4.88 0.99 -8.81
N ILE A 190 5.67 2.06 -8.70
CA ILE A 190 5.18 3.43 -8.55
C ILE A 190 4.40 3.85 -9.79
N GLU A 191 4.96 3.60 -10.99
CA GLU A 191 4.28 3.86 -12.26
C GLU A 191 2.94 3.12 -12.35
N TYR A 192 2.89 1.86 -11.90
CA TYR A 192 1.65 1.09 -11.85
C TYR A 192 0.58 1.77 -10.98
N VAL A 193 0.92 2.21 -9.77
CA VAL A 193 -0.04 2.88 -8.89
C VAL A 193 -0.55 4.16 -9.53
N ILE A 194 0.34 4.99 -10.10
CA ILE A 194 -0.04 6.25 -10.76
C ILE A 194 -0.96 5.97 -11.97
N ILE A 195 -0.63 4.98 -12.81
CA ILE A 195 -1.48 4.59 -13.95
C ILE A 195 -2.84 4.09 -13.47
N HIS A 196 -2.87 3.28 -12.40
CA HIS A 196 -4.11 2.76 -11.81
C HIS A 196 -5.04 3.89 -11.38
N GLU A 197 -4.51 4.87 -10.63
CA GLU A 197 -5.30 6.02 -10.19
C GLU A 197 -5.72 6.93 -11.35
N MET A 198 -4.89 7.08 -12.37
CA MET A 198 -5.27 7.82 -13.59
C MET A 198 -6.35 7.10 -14.41
N CYS A 199 -6.37 5.75 -14.41
CA CYS A 199 -7.46 5.00 -15.02
C CYS A 199 -8.81 5.31 -14.37
N HIS A 200 -8.84 5.64 -13.07
CA HIS A 200 -10.07 6.04 -12.38
C HIS A 200 -10.64 7.39 -12.84
N LEU A 201 -9.83 8.27 -13.42
CA LEU A 201 -10.33 9.51 -14.05
C LEU A 201 -11.19 9.22 -15.29
N VAL A 202 -10.98 8.07 -15.95
CA VAL A 202 -11.72 7.64 -17.14
C VAL A 202 -12.80 6.60 -16.79
N GLN A 203 -12.49 5.66 -15.89
CA GLN A 203 -13.34 4.55 -15.48
C GLN A 203 -13.33 4.40 -13.96
N PHE A 204 -14.32 4.97 -13.30
CA PHE A 204 -14.34 5.04 -11.83
C PHE A 204 -14.39 3.66 -11.14
N ASN A 205 -15.07 2.68 -11.74
CA ASN A 205 -15.24 1.34 -11.16
C ASN A 205 -14.29 0.32 -11.78
N HIS A 206 -13.79 -0.63 -10.99
CA HIS A 206 -12.95 -1.76 -11.42
C HIS A 206 -13.73 -2.82 -12.22
N ASN A 207 -14.32 -2.41 -13.35
CA ASN A 207 -15.03 -3.28 -14.28
C ASN A 207 -14.11 -3.71 -15.45
N LYS A 208 -14.64 -4.47 -16.41
CA LYS A 208 -13.88 -4.93 -17.58
C LYS A 208 -13.27 -3.77 -18.40
N LYS A 209 -13.98 -2.63 -18.49
CA LYS A 209 -13.47 -1.44 -19.20
C LYS A 209 -12.27 -0.83 -18.50
N PHE A 210 -12.27 -0.78 -17.16
CA PHE A 210 -11.15 -0.34 -16.36
C PHE A 210 -9.90 -1.21 -16.59
N TYR A 211 -10.04 -2.53 -16.47
CA TYR A 211 -8.90 -3.43 -16.65
C TYR A 211 -8.38 -3.45 -18.08
N ASN A 212 -9.25 -3.32 -19.08
CA ASN A 212 -8.84 -3.16 -20.47
C ASN A 212 -8.01 -1.87 -20.66
N LEU A 213 -8.45 -0.75 -20.07
CA LEU A 213 -7.71 0.51 -20.12
C LEU A 213 -6.35 0.37 -19.41
N LEU A 214 -6.34 -0.20 -18.20
CA LEU A 214 -5.12 -0.44 -17.44
C LEU A 214 -4.12 -1.29 -18.22
N SER A 215 -4.58 -2.37 -18.85
CA SER A 215 -3.74 -3.25 -19.71
C SER A 215 -3.22 -2.54 -20.95
N GLN A 216 -3.98 -1.63 -21.56
CA GLN A 216 -3.50 -0.78 -22.66
C GLN A 216 -2.39 0.18 -22.22
N LYS A 217 -2.49 0.74 -20.99
CA LYS A 217 -1.52 1.71 -20.47
C LYS A 217 -0.28 1.04 -19.88
N MET A 218 -0.44 -0.17 -19.36
CA MET A 218 0.62 -0.96 -18.77
C MET A 218 0.34 -2.46 -18.95
N PRO A 219 0.79 -3.08 -20.06
CA PRO A 219 0.46 -4.47 -20.41
C PRO A 219 0.75 -5.51 -19.31
N ASN A 220 1.81 -5.32 -18.55
CA ASN A 220 2.24 -6.24 -17.48
C ASN A 220 1.91 -5.69 -16.06
N TRP A 221 0.80 -4.97 -15.89
CA TRP A 221 0.44 -4.32 -14.63
C TRP A 221 0.31 -5.29 -13.46
N GLU A 222 -0.19 -6.51 -13.69
CA GLU A 222 -0.36 -7.54 -12.65
C GLU A 222 0.97 -7.94 -12.01
N ARG A 223 2.03 -8.06 -12.82
CA ARG A 223 3.38 -8.32 -12.33
C ARG A 223 3.84 -7.22 -11.36
N TRP A 224 3.59 -5.96 -11.70
CA TRP A 224 4.03 -4.82 -10.88
C TRP A 224 3.18 -4.63 -9.64
N LYS A 225 1.88 -4.92 -9.73
CA LYS A 225 0.99 -5.04 -8.58
C LYS A 225 1.52 -6.07 -7.59
N ASN A 226 1.75 -7.30 -8.02
CA ASN A 226 2.22 -8.38 -7.15
C ASN A 226 3.59 -8.03 -6.54
N ARG A 227 4.49 -7.44 -7.33
CA ARG A 227 5.80 -7.03 -6.82
C ARG A 227 5.73 -5.89 -5.81
N LEU A 228 4.79 -4.95 -5.96
CA LEU A 228 4.56 -3.89 -4.99
C LEU A 228 4.14 -4.47 -3.64
N GLU A 229 3.18 -5.37 -3.68
CA GLU A 229 2.65 -6.03 -2.49
C GLU A 229 3.71 -6.88 -1.79
N GLN A 230 4.56 -7.61 -2.52
CA GLN A 230 5.72 -8.34 -1.98
C GLN A 230 6.77 -7.46 -1.30
N ASN A 231 6.99 -6.25 -1.78
CA ASN A 231 8.05 -5.37 -1.25
C ASN A 231 7.63 -4.56 -0.03
N LEU A 232 6.31 -4.36 0.16
CA LEU A 232 5.78 -3.42 1.16
C LEU A 232 4.74 -4.06 2.10
N SER A 233 4.57 -5.38 2.04
CA SER A 233 3.71 -6.18 2.95
C SER A 233 4.33 -6.35 4.31
#